data_d0dd32b9605aa26d5860b72728864327
#
_entry.id   d0dd32b9605aa26d5860b72728864327
#
_cell.length_a   1.000
_cell.length_b   1.000
_cell.length_c   1.000
_cell.angle_alpha   90.00
_cell.angle_beta   90.00
_cell.angle_gamma   90.00
#
_symmetry.space_group_name_H-M   'P 1'
#
loop_
_entity.id
_entity.type
_entity.pdbx_description
1 polymer ?
#
loop_
_entity_poly.entity_id
_entity_poly.type
_entity_poly.pdbx_seq_one_letter_code
_entity_poly.pdbx_strand_id
1 'polypeptide(L)'
;MNTIRITKAARYCLYALIIMSVINIMSNFMQINLMNSYFVNDEFTADVFSVLADKNDARIALINLVYFTVLLASYFIIGRWIYLSCKLNHLLGIKNLEYSTGWSVGWFFIPFANLFKPYQVLKEIYKASFKIEDWENEKVAASFFAWW
;
A
#
# COMPACT_ATOMS: atom_id res chain seq x y z
N MET A 1 -15.72 16.26 -9.19
CA MET A 1 -15.08 14.96 -9.47
C MET A 1 -15.48 13.98 -8.38
N ASN A 2 -15.89 12.81 -8.75
CA ASN A 2 -16.70 11.92 -7.92
C ASN A 2 -15.85 11.26 -6.80
N THR A 3 -15.85 11.80 -5.59
CA THR A 3 -15.13 11.28 -4.40
C THR A 3 -15.44 9.79 -4.17
N ILE A 4 -16.68 9.37 -4.47
CA ILE A 4 -17.09 7.97 -4.38
C ILE A 4 -16.28 7.07 -5.33
N ARG A 5 -16.01 7.54 -6.56
CA ARG A 5 -15.23 6.75 -7.53
C ARG A 5 -13.78 6.55 -7.08
N ILE A 6 -13.14 7.60 -6.57
CA ILE A 6 -11.75 7.49 -6.09
C ILE A 6 -11.63 6.61 -4.84
N THR A 7 -12.62 6.66 -3.94
CA THR A 7 -12.66 5.78 -2.76
C THR A 7 -12.81 4.31 -3.17
N LYS A 8 -13.67 4.01 -4.15
CA LYS A 8 -13.78 2.66 -4.71
C LYS A 8 -12.47 2.22 -5.36
N ALA A 9 -11.83 3.10 -6.16
CA ALA A 9 -10.55 2.79 -6.80
C ALA A 9 -9.45 2.52 -5.76
N ALA A 10 -9.33 3.34 -4.71
CA ALA A 10 -8.38 3.11 -3.62
C ALA A 10 -8.59 1.75 -2.95
N ARG A 11 -9.84 1.37 -2.69
CA ARG A 11 -10.18 0.06 -2.11
C ARG A 11 -9.77 -1.10 -3.02
N TYR A 12 -10.05 -1.02 -4.32
CA TYR A 12 -9.63 -2.04 -5.27
C TYR A 12 -8.11 -2.15 -5.40
N CYS A 13 -7.40 -1.02 -5.32
CA CYS A 13 -5.93 -1.04 -5.29
C CYS A 13 -5.38 -1.76 -4.05
N LEU A 14 -5.98 -1.56 -2.87
CA LEU A 14 -5.59 -2.29 -1.67
C LEU A 14 -5.82 -3.80 -1.82
N TYR A 15 -6.96 -4.22 -2.37
CA TYR A 15 -7.20 -5.64 -2.65
C TYR A 15 -6.20 -6.21 -3.66
N ALA A 16 -5.90 -5.47 -4.73
CA ALA A 16 -4.92 -5.88 -5.71
C ALA A 16 -3.52 -6.03 -5.09
N LEU A 17 -3.10 -5.12 -4.21
CA LEU A 17 -1.84 -5.22 -3.48
C LEU A 17 -1.79 -6.45 -2.58
N ILE A 18 -2.87 -6.76 -1.85
CA ILE A 18 -2.95 -7.96 -1.00
C ILE A 18 -2.82 -9.23 -1.86
N ILE A 19 -3.58 -9.32 -2.95
CA ILE A 19 -3.53 -10.47 -3.85
C ILE A 19 -2.12 -10.65 -4.43
N MET A 20 -1.51 -9.56 -4.93
CA MET A 20 -0.17 -9.60 -5.49
C MET A 20 0.89 -9.94 -4.44
N SER A 21 0.73 -9.51 -3.18
CA SER A 21 1.62 -9.89 -2.08
C SER A 21 1.55 -11.39 -1.80
N VAL A 22 0.36 -11.98 -1.80
CA VAL A 22 0.18 -13.43 -1.63
C VAL A 22 0.85 -14.19 -2.77
N ILE A 23 0.64 -13.76 -4.03
CA ILE A 23 1.28 -14.38 -5.21
C ILE A 23 2.81 -14.29 -5.09
N ASN A 24 3.34 -13.15 -4.63
CA ASN A 24 4.78 -12.96 -4.45
C ASN A 24 5.33 -13.90 -3.36
N ILE A 25 4.66 -14.04 -2.23
CA ILE A 25 5.05 -14.97 -1.16
C ILE A 25 5.06 -16.41 -1.68
N MET A 26 4.02 -16.85 -2.40
CA MET A 26 3.96 -18.19 -2.98
C MET A 26 5.09 -18.43 -3.99
N SER A 27 5.39 -17.42 -4.82
CA SER A 27 6.49 -17.48 -5.79
C SER A 27 7.85 -17.65 -5.12
N ASN A 28 8.10 -16.89 -4.03
CA ASN A 28 9.33 -17.01 -3.25
C ASN A 28 9.43 -18.38 -2.54
N PHE A 29 8.32 -18.92 -2.05
CA PHE A 29 8.30 -20.26 -1.47
C PHE A 29 8.67 -21.34 -2.50
N MET A 30 8.18 -21.22 -3.74
CA MET A 30 8.57 -22.12 -4.83
C MET A 30 10.08 -22.03 -5.15
N GLN A 31 10.66 -20.82 -5.09
CA GLN A 31 12.10 -20.63 -5.28
C GLN A 31 12.91 -21.34 -4.18
N ILE A 32 12.51 -21.18 -2.91
CA ILE A 32 13.17 -21.85 -1.78
C ILE A 32 13.11 -23.36 -1.94
N ASN A 33 11.96 -23.92 -2.35
CA ASN A 33 11.82 -25.35 -2.59
C ASN A 33 12.72 -25.84 -3.73
N LEU A 34 12.86 -25.09 -4.82
CA LEU A 34 13.76 -25.42 -5.90
C LEU A 34 15.21 -25.47 -5.43
N MET A 35 15.64 -24.45 -4.67
CA MET A 35 16.99 -24.40 -4.09
C MET A 35 17.24 -25.57 -3.13
N ASN A 36 16.30 -25.86 -2.24
CA ASN A 36 16.42 -26.98 -1.30
C ASN A 36 16.51 -28.33 -2.05
N SER A 37 15.72 -28.52 -3.11
CA SER A 37 15.76 -29.74 -3.91
C SER A 37 17.13 -29.95 -4.56
N TYR A 38 17.78 -28.89 -4.99
CA TYR A 38 19.13 -28.96 -5.57
C TYR A 38 20.20 -29.41 -4.54
N PHE A 39 20.10 -28.89 -3.31
CA PHE A 39 21.09 -29.19 -2.28
C PHE A 39 20.87 -30.54 -1.57
N VAL A 40 19.66 -31.09 -1.64
CA VAL A 40 19.31 -32.34 -0.91
C VAL A 40 19.34 -33.57 -1.82
N ASN A 41 19.07 -33.40 -3.13
CA ASN A 41 18.98 -34.52 -4.09
C ASN A 41 20.21 -34.55 -4.99
N ASP A 42 21.03 -35.59 -4.85
CA ASP A 42 22.18 -35.87 -5.71
C ASP A 42 21.79 -36.17 -7.17
N GLU A 43 20.49 -36.31 -7.46
CA GLU A 43 19.99 -36.62 -8.83
C GLU A 43 19.98 -35.37 -9.76
N PHE A 44 20.11 -34.16 -9.22
CA PHE A 44 20.13 -32.94 -10.00
C PHE A 44 21.53 -32.69 -10.59
N THR A 45 21.67 -32.92 -11.90
CA THR A 45 22.85 -32.44 -12.60
C THR A 45 22.86 -30.92 -12.70
N ALA A 46 24.05 -30.30 -12.72
CA ALA A 46 24.20 -28.85 -12.81
C ALA A 46 23.46 -28.25 -14.03
N ASP A 47 23.42 -28.96 -15.13
CA ASP A 47 22.75 -28.54 -16.37
C ASP A 47 21.23 -28.50 -16.21
N VAL A 48 20.62 -29.49 -15.57
CA VAL A 48 19.17 -29.53 -15.31
C VAL A 48 18.78 -28.41 -14.34
N PHE A 49 19.61 -28.21 -13.32
CA PHE A 49 19.35 -27.12 -12.34
C PHE A 49 19.43 -25.76 -13.02
N SER A 50 20.41 -25.50 -13.88
CA SER A 50 20.55 -24.21 -14.56
C SER A 50 19.30 -23.84 -15.37
N VAL A 51 18.76 -24.79 -16.14
CA VAL A 51 17.55 -24.60 -16.94
C VAL A 51 16.32 -24.32 -16.07
N LEU A 52 16.20 -25.01 -14.92
CA LEU A 52 15.10 -24.78 -13.98
C LEU A 52 15.25 -23.43 -13.25
N ALA A 53 16.48 -23.05 -12.91
CA ALA A 53 16.79 -21.75 -12.31
C ALA A 53 16.45 -20.61 -13.27
N ASP A 54 16.82 -20.67 -14.53
CA ASP A 54 16.51 -19.66 -15.54
C ASP A 54 15.00 -19.46 -15.71
N LYS A 55 14.23 -20.56 -15.76
CA LYS A 55 12.76 -20.49 -15.82
C LYS A 55 12.14 -19.89 -14.56
N ASN A 56 12.70 -20.24 -13.39
CA ASN A 56 12.28 -19.70 -12.12
C ASN A 56 12.56 -18.20 -12.03
N ASP A 57 13.72 -17.74 -12.46
CA ASP A 57 14.12 -16.34 -12.45
C ASP A 57 13.26 -15.50 -13.39
N ALA A 58 12.97 -16.02 -14.59
CA ALA A 58 12.04 -15.38 -15.52
C ALA A 58 10.63 -15.21 -14.91
N ARG A 59 10.13 -16.24 -14.21
CA ARG A 59 8.85 -16.18 -13.49
C ARG A 59 8.87 -15.10 -12.40
N ILE A 60 9.92 -15.08 -11.56
CA ILE A 60 10.07 -14.13 -10.46
C ILE A 60 10.17 -12.69 -11.01
N ALA A 61 10.96 -12.49 -12.06
CA ALA A 61 11.10 -11.19 -12.71
C ALA A 61 9.75 -10.67 -13.22
N LEU A 62 8.94 -11.52 -13.84
CA LEU A 62 7.61 -11.14 -14.31
C LEU A 62 6.68 -10.78 -13.16
N ILE A 63 6.62 -11.60 -12.11
CA ILE A 63 5.78 -11.33 -10.92
C ILE A 63 6.20 -10.02 -10.24
N ASN A 64 7.50 -9.79 -10.10
CA ASN A 64 8.02 -8.55 -9.50
C ASN A 64 7.71 -7.32 -10.35
N LEU A 65 7.80 -7.42 -11.67
CA LEU A 65 7.44 -6.33 -12.58
C LEU A 65 5.95 -5.96 -12.45
N VAL A 66 5.07 -6.96 -12.43
CA VAL A 66 3.62 -6.73 -12.24
C VAL A 66 3.35 -6.14 -10.86
N TYR A 67 3.95 -6.71 -9.80
CA TYR A 67 3.82 -6.20 -8.43
C TYR A 67 4.24 -4.74 -8.33
N PHE A 68 5.40 -4.39 -8.88
CA PHE A 68 5.92 -3.02 -8.87
C PHE A 68 5.00 -2.05 -9.60
N THR A 69 4.44 -2.47 -10.73
CA THR A 69 3.48 -1.67 -11.50
C THR A 69 2.21 -1.41 -10.68
N VAL A 70 1.66 -2.44 -10.05
CA VAL A 70 0.48 -2.32 -9.18
C VAL A 70 0.79 -1.42 -7.98
N LEU A 71 1.99 -1.55 -7.39
CA LEU A 71 2.44 -0.74 -6.26
C LEU A 71 2.48 0.75 -6.64
N LEU A 72 3.13 1.09 -7.76
CA LEU A 72 3.20 2.48 -8.22
C LEU A 72 1.82 3.07 -8.52
N ALA A 73 0.97 2.33 -9.23
CA ALA A 73 -0.41 2.76 -9.50
C ALA A 73 -1.18 3.00 -8.20
N SER A 74 -1.00 2.14 -7.20
CA SER A 74 -1.63 2.27 -5.89
C SER A 74 -1.17 3.51 -5.15
N TYR A 75 0.11 3.85 -5.19
CA TYR A 75 0.63 5.09 -4.59
C TYR A 75 -0.06 6.33 -5.17
N PHE A 76 -0.21 6.41 -6.49
CA PHE A 76 -0.88 7.53 -7.13
C PHE A 76 -2.36 7.61 -6.75
N ILE A 77 -3.07 6.49 -6.75
CA ILE A 77 -4.51 6.45 -6.47
C ILE A 77 -4.79 6.77 -5.00
N ILE A 78 -4.02 6.19 -4.08
CA ILE A 78 -4.15 6.42 -2.64
C ILE A 78 -3.74 7.86 -2.30
N GLY A 79 -2.63 8.35 -2.82
CA GLY A 79 -2.22 9.74 -2.64
C GLY A 79 -3.27 10.74 -3.12
N ARG A 80 -3.86 10.48 -4.30
CA ARG A 80 -4.97 11.29 -4.81
C ARG A 80 -6.22 11.19 -3.94
N TRP A 81 -6.51 10.04 -3.37
CA TRP A 81 -7.62 9.85 -2.44
C TRP A 81 -7.42 10.67 -1.16
N ILE A 82 -6.23 10.62 -0.56
CA ILE A 82 -5.87 11.42 0.63
C ILE A 82 -6.01 12.91 0.34
N TYR A 83 -5.43 13.38 -0.79
CA TYR A 83 -5.53 14.77 -1.23
C TYR A 83 -6.98 15.24 -1.34
N LEU A 84 -7.83 14.45 -2.01
CA LEU A 84 -9.23 14.82 -2.23
C LEU A 84 -10.06 14.74 -0.95
N SER A 85 -9.76 13.83 -0.04
CA SER A 85 -10.42 13.72 1.25
C SER A 85 -10.09 14.93 2.13
N CYS A 86 -8.82 15.30 2.21
CA CYS A 86 -8.40 16.52 2.92
C CYS A 86 -9.04 17.78 2.29
N LYS A 87 -9.02 17.90 0.95
CA LYS A 87 -9.67 18.99 0.24
C LYS A 87 -11.17 19.09 0.54
N LEU A 88 -11.85 17.96 0.63
CA LEU A 88 -13.27 17.91 0.97
C LEU A 88 -13.53 18.47 2.36
N ASN A 89 -12.71 18.12 3.35
CA ASN A 89 -12.83 18.63 4.72
C ASN A 89 -12.70 20.18 4.75
N HIS A 90 -11.74 20.74 4.02
CA HIS A 90 -11.62 22.19 3.88
C HIS A 90 -12.82 22.82 3.18
N LEU A 91 -13.37 22.19 2.13
CA LEU A 91 -14.56 22.70 1.42
C LEU A 91 -15.83 22.64 2.27
N LEU A 92 -15.93 21.68 3.19
CA LEU A 92 -17.03 21.57 4.16
C LEU A 92 -16.93 22.62 5.28
N GLY A 93 -15.87 23.43 5.28
CA GLY A 93 -15.67 24.47 6.30
C GLY A 93 -15.31 23.95 7.68
N ILE A 94 -14.76 22.73 7.76
CA ILE A 94 -14.30 22.16 9.02
C ILE A 94 -13.17 23.03 9.56
N LYS A 95 -13.35 23.52 10.80
CA LYS A 95 -12.40 24.41 11.46
C LYS A 95 -11.26 23.63 12.10
N ASN A 96 -10.16 24.33 12.37
CA ASN A 96 -8.99 23.83 13.11
C ASN A 96 -8.30 22.60 12.46
N LEU A 97 -8.41 22.46 11.13
CA LEU A 97 -7.63 21.44 10.42
C LEU A 97 -6.14 21.81 10.44
N GLU A 98 -5.32 20.88 10.92
CA GLU A 98 -3.87 21.07 11.05
C GLU A 98 -3.16 20.96 9.70
N TYR A 99 -3.68 20.11 8.81
CA TYR A 99 -2.99 19.78 7.55
C TYR A 99 -3.64 20.42 6.34
N SER A 100 -2.82 21.17 5.58
CA SER A 100 -3.26 21.68 4.28
C SER A 100 -3.35 20.55 3.25
N THR A 101 -4.20 20.76 2.25
CA THR A 101 -4.48 19.77 1.20
C THR A 101 -3.21 19.26 0.48
N GLY A 102 -2.24 20.13 0.20
CA GLY A 102 -0.99 19.74 -0.45
C GLY A 102 -0.08 18.93 0.47
N TRP A 103 0.10 19.39 1.69
CA TRP A 103 0.94 18.73 2.68
C TRP A 103 0.35 17.40 3.19
N SER A 104 -0.96 17.19 3.06
CA SER A 104 -1.54 15.88 3.38
C SER A 104 -0.90 14.72 2.61
N VAL A 105 -0.37 14.98 1.41
CA VAL A 105 0.39 14.01 0.61
C VAL A 105 1.89 14.28 0.67
N GLY A 106 2.31 15.53 0.80
CA GLY A 106 3.72 15.92 0.81
C GLY A 106 4.55 15.22 1.89
N TRP A 107 3.97 14.97 3.06
CA TRP A 107 4.64 14.30 4.17
C TRP A 107 5.09 12.86 3.88
N PHE A 108 4.48 12.18 2.90
CA PHE A 108 4.89 10.83 2.50
C PHE A 108 6.27 10.79 1.82
N PHE A 109 6.75 11.93 1.31
CA PHE A 109 8.03 12.03 0.60
C PHE A 109 9.20 12.45 1.50
N ILE A 110 8.93 12.83 2.74
CA ILE A 110 9.97 13.25 3.69
C ILE A 110 10.30 12.06 4.61
N PRO A 111 11.50 11.46 4.55
CA PRO A 111 11.82 10.18 5.19
C PRO A 111 11.47 10.10 6.68
N PHE A 112 11.88 11.09 7.47
CA PHE A 112 11.59 11.09 8.91
C PHE A 112 10.15 11.46 9.22
N ALA A 113 9.56 12.41 8.48
CA ALA A 113 8.18 12.82 8.67
C ALA A 113 7.19 11.74 8.24
N ASN A 114 7.56 10.90 7.26
CA ASN A 114 6.75 9.78 6.79
C ASN A 114 6.44 8.74 7.88
N LEU A 115 7.22 8.70 8.95
CA LEU A 115 6.96 7.78 10.08
C LEU A 115 5.80 8.23 10.98
N PHE A 116 5.46 9.53 10.99
CA PHE A 116 4.49 10.08 11.95
C PHE A 116 3.38 10.91 11.29
N LYS A 117 3.74 11.75 10.32
CA LYS A 117 2.81 12.73 9.74
C LYS A 117 1.67 12.10 8.94
N PRO A 118 1.88 11.06 8.11
CA PRO A 118 0.79 10.40 7.41
C PRO A 118 -0.27 9.83 8.35
N TYR A 119 0.15 9.24 9.47
CA TYR A 119 -0.77 8.76 10.50
C TYR A 119 -1.64 9.91 11.04
N GLN A 120 -1.03 11.05 11.36
CA GLN A 120 -1.74 12.22 11.89
C GLN A 120 -2.73 12.76 10.86
N VAL A 121 -2.33 12.87 9.60
CA VAL A 121 -3.20 13.29 8.47
C VAL A 121 -4.40 12.35 8.31
N LEU A 122 -4.15 11.04 8.28
CA LEU A 122 -5.23 10.05 8.14
C LEU A 122 -6.16 10.06 9.35
N LYS A 123 -5.62 10.25 10.55
CA LYS A 123 -6.39 10.41 11.78
C LYS A 123 -7.29 11.64 11.74
N GLU A 124 -6.79 12.77 11.25
CA GLU A 124 -7.58 14.00 11.06
C GLU A 124 -8.72 13.76 10.05
N ILE A 125 -8.39 13.20 8.87
CA ILE A 125 -9.40 12.87 7.86
C ILE A 125 -10.46 11.92 8.41
N TYR A 126 -10.05 10.90 9.17
CA TYR A 126 -10.96 9.93 9.79
C TYR A 126 -11.92 10.60 10.77
N LYS A 127 -11.39 11.34 11.74
CA LYS A 127 -12.19 12.03 12.75
C LYS A 127 -13.18 13.02 12.12
N ALA A 128 -12.69 13.85 11.19
CA ALA A 128 -13.49 14.83 10.49
C ALA A 128 -14.62 14.22 9.64
N SER A 129 -14.48 12.96 9.22
CA SER A 129 -15.53 12.24 8.46
C SER A 129 -16.74 11.84 9.32
N PHE A 130 -16.59 11.75 10.64
CA PHE A 130 -17.67 11.36 11.55
C PHE A 130 -18.41 12.55 12.13
N LYS A 131 -17.70 13.63 12.46
CA LYS A 131 -18.29 14.77 13.16
C LYS A 131 -17.65 16.08 12.71
N ILE A 132 -18.41 16.87 11.96
CA ILE A 132 -17.91 18.09 11.31
C ILE A 132 -17.64 19.21 12.35
N GLU A 133 -18.54 19.37 13.33
CA GLU A 133 -18.49 20.51 14.27
C GLU A 133 -17.54 20.29 15.45
N ASP A 134 -17.31 19.06 15.87
CA ASP A 134 -16.54 18.69 17.09
C ASP A 134 -15.63 17.47 16.83
N TRP A 135 -14.96 17.49 15.70
CA TRP A 135 -14.11 16.37 15.23
C TRP A 135 -12.89 16.14 16.13
N GLU A 136 -12.40 17.20 16.81
CA GLU A 136 -11.23 17.11 17.68
C GLU A 136 -11.44 16.14 18.84
N ASN A 137 -12.66 16.12 19.40
CA ASN A 137 -13.04 15.25 20.52
C ASN A 137 -13.46 13.84 20.12
N GLU A 138 -13.55 13.56 18.79
CA GLU A 138 -13.95 12.25 18.30
C GLU A 138 -12.88 11.20 18.63
N LYS A 139 -13.33 10.02 19.10
CA LYS A 139 -12.43 8.91 19.43
C LYS A 139 -12.05 8.14 18.18
N VAL A 140 -10.78 7.82 18.09
CA VAL A 140 -10.26 6.96 17.02
C VAL A 140 -10.48 5.49 17.41
N ALA A 141 -11.01 4.68 16.48
CA ALA A 141 -11.19 3.27 16.72
C ALA A 141 -9.85 2.57 17.06
N ALA A 142 -9.87 1.62 17.99
CA ALA A 142 -8.66 0.89 18.39
C ALA A 142 -7.98 0.19 17.20
N SER A 143 -8.75 -0.28 16.22
CA SER A 143 -8.25 -0.87 14.97
C SER A 143 -7.39 0.08 14.13
N PHE A 144 -7.61 1.40 14.25
CA PHE A 144 -6.83 2.40 13.54
C PHE A 144 -5.39 2.49 14.07
N PHE A 145 -5.20 2.28 15.37
CA PHE A 145 -3.86 2.20 15.97
C PHE A 145 -3.14 0.90 15.63
N ALA A 146 -3.87 -0.21 15.54
CA ALA A 146 -3.30 -1.51 15.19
C ALA A 146 -2.83 -1.59 13.74
N TRP A 147 -3.38 -0.73 12.87
CA TRP A 147 -3.02 -0.69 11.46
C TRP A 147 -1.72 0.09 11.19
N TRP A 148 -1.40 1.08 12.03
CA TRP A 148 -0.17 1.89 11.89
C TRP A 148 1.01 1.28 12.65
#